data_df877b3abe0cd9b2ee4480d8f2bec729
#
_entry.id   df877b3abe0cd9b2ee4480d8f2bec729
#
_cell.length_a   1.000
_cell.length_b   1.000
_cell.length_c   1.000
_cell.angle_alpha   90.00
_cell.angle_beta   90.00
_cell.angle_gamma   90.00
#
_symmetry.space_group_name_H-M   'P 1'
#
loop_
_entity.id
_entity.type
_entity.pdbx_description
1 polymer ?
#
loop_
_entity_poly.entity_id
_entity_poly.type
_entity_poly.pdbx_seq_one_letter_code
_entity_poly.pdbx_strand_id
1 'polypeptide(L)'
;MDKKERIAARAARFFHQGDLVNLGIGMPTLVADHLPEGVEVLLQSENGFIGLGPAPADGQGEKDVVNAGGRPVTIVPGGSCFDSCMSFALIRGGHVDATVLGALEV
;
A
#
# COMPACT_ATOMS: atom_id res chain seq x y z
N MET A 1 -14.49 -4.00 -16.34
CA MET A 1 -13.30 -3.46 -15.66
C MET A 1 -12.87 -2.18 -16.38
N ASP A 2 -12.79 -1.07 -15.66
CA ASP A 2 -12.39 0.19 -16.28
C ASP A 2 -10.86 0.25 -16.49
N LYS A 3 -10.39 1.34 -17.08
CA LYS A 3 -8.97 1.48 -17.42
C LYS A 3 -8.09 1.43 -16.17
N LYS A 4 -8.50 2.09 -15.10
CA LYS A 4 -7.71 2.14 -13.86
C LYS A 4 -7.59 0.76 -13.23
N GLU A 5 -8.70 0.04 -13.18
CA GLU A 5 -8.73 -1.33 -12.65
C GLU A 5 -7.85 -2.26 -13.49
N ARG A 6 -7.87 -2.10 -14.80
CA ARG A 6 -7.05 -2.91 -15.70
C ARG A 6 -5.56 -2.66 -15.48
N ILE A 7 -5.19 -1.40 -15.33
CA ILE A 7 -3.80 -1.03 -15.06
C ILE A 7 -3.35 -1.61 -13.71
N ALA A 8 -4.18 -1.46 -12.69
CA ALA A 8 -3.87 -1.97 -11.35
C ALA A 8 -3.72 -3.49 -11.34
N ALA A 9 -4.61 -4.20 -12.02
CA ALA A 9 -4.55 -5.65 -12.11
C ALA A 9 -3.26 -6.12 -12.81
N ARG A 10 -2.85 -5.40 -13.85
CA ARG A 10 -1.62 -5.74 -14.57
C ARG A 10 -0.38 -5.48 -13.72
N ALA A 11 -0.35 -4.36 -13.01
CA ALA A 11 0.75 -4.03 -12.10
C ALA A 11 0.89 -5.06 -10.98
N ALA A 12 -0.23 -5.52 -10.43
CA ALA A 12 -0.21 -6.48 -9.34
C ALA A 12 0.47 -7.81 -9.71
N ARG A 13 0.54 -8.12 -10.99
CA ARG A 13 1.17 -9.37 -11.46
C ARG A 13 2.69 -9.38 -11.33
N PHE A 14 3.31 -8.22 -11.07
CA PHE A 14 4.76 -8.16 -10.86
C PHE A 14 5.20 -8.54 -9.45
N PHE A 15 4.26 -8.64 -8.50
CA PHE A 15 4.61 -8.88 -7.10
C PHE A 15 4.79 -10.36 -6.82
N HIS A 16 5.62 -10.64 -5.80
CA HIS A 16 5.91 -11.99 -5.33
C HIS A 16 5.46 -12.15 -3.88
N GLN A 17 5.24 -13.39 -3.48
CA GLN A 17 4.87 -13.70 -2.10
C GLN A 17 5.89 -13.11 -1.12
N GLY A 18 5.40 -12.35 -0.14
CA GLY A 18 6.24 -11.78 0.90
C GLY A 18 6.88 -10.45 0.55
N ASP A 19 6.65 -9.91 -0.65
CA ASP A 19 7.20 -8.60 -1.01
C ASP A 19 6.71 -7.51 -0.07
N LEU A 20 7.58 -6.54 0.21
CA LEU A 20 7.20 -5.28 0.86
C LEU A 20 7.00 -4.25 -0.24
N VAL A 21 5.79 -3.72 -0.33
CA VAL A 21 5.37 -2.87 -1.44
C VAL A 21 4.89 -1.52 -0.92
N ASN A 22 5.40 -0.45 -1.53
CA ASN A 22 4.91 0.90 -1.30
C ASN A 22 3.96 1.27 -2.43
N LEU A 23 2.74 1.69 -2.08
CA LEU A 23 1.75 2.15 -3.06
C LEU A 23 1.56 3.64 -2.93
N GLY A 24 1.69 4.35 -4.05
CA GLY A 24 1.41 5.77 -4.11
C GLY A 24 -0.05 6.08 -3.87
N ILE A 25 -0.35 7.35 -3.65
CA ILE A 25 -1.71 7.83 -3.41
C ILE A 25 -2.53 7.73 -4.70
N GLY A 26 -3.80 7.45 -4.58
CA GLY A 26 -4.73 7.40 -5.71
C GLY A 26 -4.77 6.04 -6.40
N MET A 27 -4.64 6.02 -7.73
CA MET A 27 -4.78 4.80 -8.52
C MET A 27 -3.88 3.64 -8.05
N PRO A 28 -2.62 3.84 -7.64
CA PRO A 28 -1.81 2.74 -7.16
C PRO A 28 -2.42 1.93 -6.01
N THR A 29 -3.29 2.53 -5.20
CA THR A 29 -3.94 1.81 -4.11
C THR A 29 -4.86 0.69 -4.59
N LEU A 30 -5.35 0.78 -5.81
CA LEU A 30 -6.18 -0.27 -6.40
C LEU A 30 -5.41 -1.57 -6.64
N VAL A 31 -4.09 -1.48 -6.72
CA VAL A 31 -3.23 -2.65 -6.97
C VAL A 31 -3.42 -3.72 -5.90
N ALA A 32 -3.64 -3.29 -4.66
CA ALA A 32 -3.84 -4.22 -3.55
C ALA A 32 -5.08 -5.11 -3.71
N ASP A 33 -6.07 -4.64 -4.47
CA ASP A 33 -7.32 -5.37 -4.68
C ASP A 33 -7.20 -6.43 -5.79
N HIS A 34 -6.08 -6.46 -6.51
CA HIS A 34 -5.88 -7.30 -7.68
C HIS A 34 -4.70 -8.25 -7.57
N LEU A 35 -4.25 -8.53 -6.35
CA LEU A 35 -3.13 -9.46 -6.15
C LEU A 35 -3.49 -10.85 -6.66
N PRO A 36 -2.56 -11.55 -7.34
CA PRO A 36 -2.80 -12.92 -7.76
C PRO A 36 -3.13 -13.82 -6.58
N GLU A 37 -3.91 -14.88 -6.84
CA GLU A 37 -4.23 -15.86 -5.81
C GLU A 37 -2.95 -16.47 -5.25
N GLY A 38 -2.88 -16.58 -3.93
CA GLY A 38 -1.73 -17.15 -3.24
C GLY A 38 -0.58 -16.17 -3.04
N VAL A 39 -0.67 -14.94 -3.54
CA VAL A 39 0.35 -13.92 -3.34
C VAL A 39 -0.11 -12.97 -2.26
N GLU A 40 0.63 -12.93 -1.16
CA GLU A 40 0.41 -11.99 -0.06
C GLU A 40 1.61 -11.06 0.01
N VAL A 41 1.36 -9.78 0.10
CA VAL A 41 2.40 -8.75 0.24
C VAL A 41 2.17 -7.94 1.49
N LEU A 42 3.25 -7.34 2.00
CA LEU A 42 3.16 -6.36 3.08
C LEU A 42 3.11 -4.98 2.43
N LEU A 43 2.12 -4.21 2.80
CA LEU A 43 1.96 -2.86 2.25
C LEU A 43 2.50 -1.82 3.21
N GLN A 44 3.34 -0.93 2.71
CA GLN A 44 3.81 0.22 3.46
C GLN A 44 2.95 1.43 3.14
N SER A 45 2.50 2.13 4.18
CA SER A 45 1.98 3.47 4.04
C SER A 45 3.10 4.45 4.34
N GLU A 46 3.45 5.31 3.40
CA GLU A 46 4.62 6.18 3.51
C GLU A 46 4.53 7.19 4.66
N ASN A 47 3.33 7.45 5.14
CA ASN A 47 3.14 8.33 6.31
C ASN A 47 3.61 7.71 7.62
N GLY A 48 3.87 6.40 7.67
CA GLY A 48 4.59 5.86 8.80
C GLY A 48 4.20 4.50 9.34
N PHE A 49 3.76 3.55 8.49
CA PHE A 49 3.59 2.18 8.98
C PHE A 49 3.70 1.13 7.87
N ILE A 50 4.00 -0.09 8.31
CA ILE A 50 3.99 -1.29 7.49
C ILE A 50 2.86 -2.17 8.00
N GLY A 51 2.14 -2.80 7.08
CA GLY A 51 1.00 -3.64 7.43
C GLY A 51 -0.32 -2.96 7.15
N LEU A 52 -0.39 -2.17 6.08
CA LEU A 52 -1.63 -1.53 5.66
C LEU A 52 -2.69 -2.58 5.37
N GLY A 53 -3.81 -2.49 6.06
CA GLY A 53 -4.95 -3.37 5.89
C GLY A 53 -6.11 -2.67 5.19
N PRO A 54 -7.26 -3.38 5.08
CA PRO A 54 -8.43 -2.81 4.44
C PRO A 54 -9.03 -1.65 5.23
N ALA A 55 -9.91 -0.89 4.58
CA ALA A 55 -10.65 0.16 5.26
C ALA A 55 -11.51 -0.44 6.39
N PRO A 56 -11.59 0.22 7.54
CA PRO A 56 -12.46 -0.25 8.63
C PRO A 56 -13.93 -0.12 8.26
N ALA A 57 -14.79 -0.84 8.98
CA ALA A 57 -16.22 -0.67 8.84
C ALA A 57 -16.61 0.76 9.24
N ASP A 58 -17.71 1.25 8.69
CA ASP A 58 -18.19 2.60 8.98
C ASP A 58 -18.31 2.84 10.50
N GLY A 59 -17.75 3.94 10.97
CA GLY A 59 -17.79 4.33 12.37
C GLY A 59 -16.82 3.58 13.29
N GLN A 60 -15.98 2.69 12.73
CA GLN A 60 -15.05 1.89 13.54
C GLN A 60 -13.58 2.26 13.31
N GLY A 61 -13.30 3.26 12.47
CA GLY A 61 -11.93 3.68 12.23
C GLY A 61 -11.33 4.44 13.41
N GLU A 62 -10.05 4.24 13.63
CA GLU A 62 -9.30 5.04 14.58
C GLU A 62 -8.92 6.38 13.95
N LYS A 63 -9.06 7.46 14.74
CA LYS A 63 -8.84 8.82 14.26
C LYS A 63 -7.45 9.01 13.64
N ASP A 64 -6.44 8.41 14.25
CA ASP A 64 -5.05 8.62 13.86
C ASP A 64 -4.50 7.54 12.93
N VAL A 65 -5.33 6.58 12.53
CA VAL A 65 -4.89 5.50 11.63
C VAL A 65 -5.47 5.75 10.24
N VAL A 66 -4.69 6.45 9.44
CA VAL A 66 -5.07 6.84 8.07
C VAL A 66 -3.93 6.52 7.12
N ASN A 67 -4.26 6.32 5.85
CA ASN A 67 -3.24 6.14 4.82
C ASN A 67 -2.65 7.48 4.40
N ALA A 68 -1.69 7.46 3.47
CA ALA A 68 -1.03 8.68 3.02
C ALA A 68 -1.98 9.67 2.33
N GLY A 69 -3.13 9.20 1.85
CA GLY A 69 -4.18 10.05 1.30
C GLY A 69 -5.19 10.56 2.31
N GLY A 70 -4.98 10.27 3.61
CA GLY A 70 -5.86 10.74 4.69
C GLY A 70 -7.12 9.92 4.91
N ARG A 71 -7.25 8.77 4.27
CA ARG A 71 -8.43 7.90 4.43
C ARG A 71 -8.21 6.89 5.54
N PRO A 72 -9.28 6.57 6.31
CA PRO A 72 -9.18 5.56 7.37
C PRO A 72 -8.76 4.20 6.82
N VAL A 73 -7.85 3.55 7.53
CA VAL A 73 -7.38 2.20 7.21
C VAL A 73 -7.18 1.42 8.49
N THR A 74 -6.89 0.13 8.36
CA THR A 74 -6.51 -0.71 9.49
C THR A 74 -5.04 -1.12 9.34
N ILE A 75 -4.45 -1.59 10.43
CA ILE A 75 -3.10 -2.15 10.43
C ILE A 75 -3.26 -3.64 10.71
N VAL A 76 -2.68 -4.48 9.84
CA VAL A 76 -2.79 -5.93 10.03
C VAL A 76 -2.01 -6.39 11.25
N PRO A 77 -2.35 -7.53 11.88
CA PRO A 77 -1.57 -8.08 12.98
C PRO A 77 -0.10 -8.24 12.57
N GLY A 78 0.80 -7.83 13.43
CA GLY A 78 2.24 -7.84 13.13
C GLY A 78 2.75 -6.59 12.44
N GLY A 79 1.87 -5.63 12.13
CA GLY A 79 2.29 -4.35 11.55
C GLY A 79 3.07 -3.49 12.53
N SER A 80 3.81 -2.52 12.00
CA SER A 80 4.64 -1.62 12.81
C SER A 80 4.42 -0.18 12.38
N CYS A 81 4.41 0.71 13.36
CA CYS A 81 4.32 2.15 13.15
C CYS A 81 5.66 2.82 13.45
N PHE A 82 5.98 3.87 12.74
CA PHE A 82 7.21 4.63 12.90
C PHE A 82 7.02 6.04 12.34
N ASP A 83 8.03 6.90 12.52
CA ASP A 83 7.93 8.26 12.00
C ASP A 83 8.21 8.30 10.48
N SER A 84 7.92 9.44 9.86
CA SER A 84 8.10 9.59 8.42
C SER A 84 9.56 9.51 8.00
N CYS A 85 10.48 9.91 8.87
CA CYS A 85 11.91 9.81 8.60
C CYS A 85 12.31 8.34 8.42
N MET A 86 11.89 7.47 9.32
CA MET A 86 12.13 6.04 9.22
C MET A 86 11.45 5.45 7.98
N SER A 87 10.23 5.89 7.69
CA SER A 87 9.48 5.41 6.53
C SER A 87 10.24 5.64 5.23
N PHE A 88 10.73 6.87 5.03
CA PHE A 88 11.49 7.19 3.81
C PHE A 88 12.90 6.57 3.83
N ALA A 89 13.47 6.36 5.01
CA ALA A 89 14.74 5.64 5.11
C ALA A 89 14.62 4.20 4.62
N LEU A 90 13.50 3.54 4.89
CA LEU A 90 13.23 2.18 4.39
C LEU A 90 13.17 2.16 2.86
N ILE A 91 12.54 3.16 2.26
CA ILE A 91 12.44 3.26 0.81
C ILE A 91 13.80 3.52 0.20
N ARG A 92 14.51 4.54 0.68
CA ARG A 92 15.80 4.96 0.15
C ARG A 92 16.91 3.95 0.41
N GLY A 93 16.79 3.22 1.50
CA GLY A 93 17.79 2.20 1.87
C GLY A 93 17.64 0.88 1.11
N GLY A 94 16.67 0.77 0.20
CA GLY A 94 16.51 -0.44 -0.59
C GLY A 94 15.80 -1.58 0.13
N HIS A 95 15.06 -1.28 1.19
CA HIS A 95 14.35 -2.29 1.98
C HIS A 95 12.92 -2.57 1.49
N VAL A 96 12.47 -1.81 0.49
CA VAL A 96 11.15 -1.99 -0.12
C VAL A 96 11.37 -2.69 -1.47
N ASP A 97 10.63 -3.77 -1.71
CA ASP A 97 10.81 -4.60 -2.89
C ASP A 97 10.23 -3.95 -4.16
N ALA A 98 9.15 -3.18 -4.01
CA ALA A 98 8.50 -2.54 -5.15
C ALA A 98 7.77 -1.27 -4.72
N THR A 99 7.71 -0.32 -5.62
CA THR A 99 6.92 0.90 -5.45
C THR A 99 6.07 1.10 -6.69
N VAL A 100 4.81 1.44 -6.50
CA VAL A 100 3.90 1.77 -7.60
C VAL A 100 3.55 3.25 -7.52
N LEU A 101 3.89 3.98 -8.56
CA LEU A 101 3.63 5.42 -8.64
C LEU A 101 2.68 5.68 -9.82
N GLY A 102 1.73 6.56 -9.61
CA GLY A 102 0.82 6.99 -10.66
C GLY A 102 1.42 8.10 -11.50
N ALA A 103 1.10 8.10 -12.80
CA ALA A 103 1.49 9.17 -13.69
C ALA A 103 0.36 9.42 -14.69
N LEU A 104 0.21 10.68 -15.10
CA LEU A 104 -0.75 11.03 -16.15
C LEU A 104 -0.16 10.79 -17.52
N GLU A 105 1.14 10.99 -17.66
CA GLU A 105 1.88 10.78 -18.91
C GLU A 105 3.24 10.18 -18.59
N VAL A 106 3.72 9.40 -19.52
CA VAL A 106 5.08 8.84 -19.44
C VAL A 106 5.83 9.11 -20.73
#